data_d6eeb864b8411eda2f5b8d1a42323532
#
_entry.id   d6eeb864b8411eda2f5b8d1a42323532
#
_cell.length_a   1.000
_cell.length_b   1.000
_cell.length_c   1.000
_cell.angle_alpha   90.00
_cell.angle_beta   90.00
_cell.angle_gamma   90.00
#
_symmetry.space_group_name_H-M   'P 1'
#
loop_
_entity.id
_entity.type
_entity.pdbx_description
1 polymer ?
#
loop_
_entity_poly.entity_id
_entity_poly.type
_entity_poly.pdbx_seq_one_letter_code
_entity_poly.pdbx_strand_id
1 'polypeptide(L)'
;MKKNILLALLSGGLLAGAWVTYGVTALIFIALVPLLLMEFRVRTRYQHTKRKVFALSYLAFLVWNIPTTWWIWYSTAMGAVFAILANTLLMTITFLLYHLVAKRLSTKVSLVFLVCIWLSFEKFHLWWDVSWPWLNLGNVFSEQITWIQWYEYTGAFGGTLWVWLVNIVLFIGVKDYL
;
A
#
# COMPACT_ATOMS: atom_id res chain seq x y z
N MET A 1 20.97 -3.25 -4.13
CA MET A 1 19.87 -4.16 -3.78
C MET A 1 19.51 -4.08 -2.30
N LYS A 2 20.46 -4.17 -1.35
CA LYS A 2 20.18 -4.09 0.11
C LYS A 2 19.31 -2.90 0.53
N LYS A 3 19.62 -1.68 0.06
CA LYS A 3 18.81 -0.48 0.36
C LYS A 3 17.35 -0.60 -0.11
N ASN A 4 17.10 -1.25 -1.25
CA ASN A 4 15.73 -1.41 -1.78
C ASN A 4 14.92 -2.44 -0.97
N ILE A 5 15.58 -3.50 -0.49
CA ILE A 5 14.97 -4.46 0.44
C ILE A 5 14.61 -3.76 1.76
N LEU A 6 15.53 -2.95 2.30
CA LEU A 6 15.28 -2.19 3.52
C LEU A 6 14.08 -1.24 3.36
N LEU A 7 13.98 -0.53 2.23
CA LEU A 7 12.83 0.34 1.95
C LEU A 7 11.51 -0.44 1.86
N ALA A 8 11.53 -1.63 1.25
CA ALA A 8 10.35 -2.48 1.19
C ALA A 8 9.92 -2.98 2.59
N LEU A 9 10.87 -3.45 3.40
CA LEU A 9 10.62 -3.88 4.77
C LEU A 9 10.14 -2.72 5.66
N LEU A 10 10.75 -1.54 5.51
CA LEU A 10 10.34 -0.33 6.24
C LEU A 10 8.91 0.06 5.91
N SER A 11 8.54 0.07 4.62
CA SER A 11 7.16 0.37 4.21
C SER A 11 6.17 -0.63 4.79
N GLY A 12 6.43 -1.94 4.64
CA GLY A 12 5.56 -2.98 5.20
C GLY A 12 5.45 -2.90 6.71
N GLY A 13 6.55 -2.63 7.41
CA GLY A 13 6.59 -2.47 8.87
C GLY A 13 5.82 -1.23 9.35
N LEU A 14 5.95 -0.08 8.64
CA LEU A 14 5.20 1.13 8.96
C LEU A 14 3.69 0.95 8.72
N LEU A 15 3.30 0.28 7.60
CA LEU A 15 1.92 -0.09 7.33
C LEU A 15 1.37 -0.99 8.44
N ALA A 16 2.09 -2.03 8.81
CA ALA A 16 1.69 -2.91 9.89
C ALA A 16 1.56 -2.18 11.23
N GLY A 17 2.55 -1.34 11.58
CA GLY A 17 2.56 -0.55 12.81
C GLY A 17 1.45 0.49 12.89
N ALA A 18 0.92 0.95 11.74
CA ALA A 18 -0.25 1.82 11.69
C ALA A 18 -1.57 1.09 11.97
N TRP A 19 -1.62 -0.24 11.73
CA TRP A 19 -2.86 -1.04 11.68
C TRP A 19 -3.13 -1.89 12.91
N VAL A 20 -2.13 -2.22 13.72
CA VAL A 20 -2.33 -3.07 14.90
C VAL A 20 -3.05 -2.31 16.00
N THR A 21 -3.81 -3.01 16.84
CA THR A 21 -4.65 -2.45 17.91
C THR A 21 -3.92 -1.46 18.84
N TYR A 22 -2.63 -1.68 19.05
CA TYR A 22 -1.78 -0.76 19.83
C TYR A 22 -0.83 0.06 18.95
N GLY A 23 -1.16 0.15 17.65
CA GLY A 23 -0.34 0.86 16.66
C GLY A 23 -0.51 2.37 16.72
N VAL A 24 0.32 3.03 15.96
CA VAL A 24 0.31 4.48 15.81
C VAL A 24 -0.27 4.81 14.43
N THR A 25 -1.58 5.07 14.37
CA THR A 25 -2.32 5.36 13.12
C THR A 25 -1.62 6.42 12.25
N ALA A 26 -1.01 7.44 12.86
CA ALA A 26 -0.30 8.50 12.13
C ALA A 26 0.85 7.99 11.23
N LEU A 27 1.40 6.79 11.51
CA LEU A 27 2.45 6.18 10.66
C LEU A 27 1.97 5.95 9.23
N ILE A 28 0.66 5.82 8.99
CA ILE A 28 0.10 5.62 7.65
C ILE A 28 0.47 6.74 6.69
N PHE A 29 0.64 7.96 7.18
CA PHE A 29 0.97 9.12 6.36
C PHE A 29 2.39 9.13 5.81
N ILE A 30 3.27 8.28 6.34
CA ILE A 30 4.65 8.13 5.85
C ILE A 30 4.93 6.70 5.35
N ALA A 31 4.02 5.77 5.58
CA ALA A 31 4.24 4.34 5.39
C ALA A 31 4.50 3.94 3.93
N LEU A 32 3.89 4.63 2.96
CA LEU A 32 4.03 4.35 1.54
C LEU A 32 5.20 5.12 0.89
N VAL A 33 5.78 6.10 1.58
CA VAL A 33 6.95 6.85 1.07
C VAL A 33 8.12 5.92 0.75
N PRO A 34 8.56 5.00 1.65
CA PRO A 34 9.65 4.10 1.34
C PRO A 34 9.35 3.19 0.14
N LEU A 35 8.09 2.76 -0.06
CA LEU A 35 7.69 1.95 -1.20
C LEU A 35 7.82 2.74 -2.52
N LEU A 36 7.36 3.99 -2.54
CA LEU A 36 7.50 4.89 -3.69
C LEU A 36 8.97 5.18 -4.01
N LEU A 37 9.80 5.43 -2.99
CA LEU A 37 11.23 5.62 -3.14
C LEU A 37 11.93 4.37 -3.66
N MET A 38 11.54 3.20 -3.20
CA MET A 38 12.04 1.91 -3.70
C MET A 38 11.72 1.75 -5.19
N GLU A 39 10.47 2.01 -5.60
CA GLU A 39 10.05 1.94 -7.01
C GLU A 39 10.86 2.92 -7.87
N PHE A 40 10.94 4.19 -7.46
CA PHE A 40 11.66 5.22 -8.17
C PHE A 40 13.14 4.85 -8.37
N ARG A 41 13.82 4.36 -7.32
CA ARG A 41 15.21 3.90 -7.39
C ARG A 41 15.37 2.69 -8.31
N VAL A 42 14.45 1.72 -8.24
CA VAL A 42 14.50 0.54 -9.11
C VAL A 42 14.28 0.94 -10.56
N ARG A 43 13.32 1.80 -10.83
CA ARG A 43 13.00 2.28 -12.17
C ARG A 43 14.14 3.06 -12.83
N THR A 44 14.85 3.89 -12.07
CA THR A 44 15.90 4.77 -12.59
C THR A 44 17.29 4.15 -12.65
N ARG A 45 17.58 3.14 -11.79
CA ARG A 45 18.95 2.62 -11.61
C ARG A 45 19.17 1.19 -12.06
N TYR A 46 18.11 0.45 -12.43
CA TYR A 46 18.24 -0.99 -12.71
C TYR A 46 17.61 -1.39 -14.05
N GLN A 47 18.13 -2.49 -14.60
CA GLN A 47 17.47 -3.23 -15.67
C GLN A 47 16.51 -4.29 -15.09
N HIS A 48 15.61 -4.84 -15.94
CA HIS A 48 14.61 -5.84 -15.54
C HIS A 48 13.76 -5.41 -14.34
N THR A 49 13.34 -4.15 -14.35
CA THR A 49 12.67 -3.48 -13.22
C THR A 49 11.37 -4.14 -12.81
N LYS A 50 10.60 -4.72 -13.75
CA LYS A 50 9.32 -5.40 -13.47
C LYS A 50 9.45 -6.48 -12.39
N ARG A 51 10.38 -7.43 -12.57
CA ARG A 51 10.61 -8.52 -11.61
C ARG A 51 11.07 -8.01 -10.26
N LYS A 52 11.93 -6.97 -10.24
CA LYS A 52 12.45 -6.39 -9.00
C LYS A 52 11.36 -5.65 -8.24
N VAL A 53 10.55 -4.83 -8.92
CA VAL A 53 9.44 -4.12 -8.29
C VAL A 53 8.41 -5.13 -7.79
N PHE A 54 8.04 -6.14 -8.58
CA PHE A 54 7.16 -7.21 -8.15
C PHE A 54 7.64 -7.87 -6.85
N ALA A 55 8.87 -8.36 -6.81
CA ALA A 55 9.41 -9.06 -5.64
C ALA A 55 9.50 -8.15 -4.40
N LEU A 56 9.88 -6.87 -4.58
CA LEU A 56 10.05 -5.94 -3.47
C LEU A 56 8.70 -5.42 -2.94
N SER A 57 7.74 -5.14 -3.82
CA SER A 57 6.40 -4.76 -3.38
C SER A 57 5.64 -5.93 -2.76
N TYR A 58 5.83 -7.15 -3.30
CA TYR A 58 5.31 -8.37 -2.67
C TYR A 58 5.84 -8.54 -1.25
N LEU A 59 7.15 -8.36 -1.06
CA LEU A 59 7.77 -8.39 0.27
C LEU A 59 7.16 -7.33 1.20
N ALA A 60 7.01 -6.08 0.74
CA ALA A 60 6.44 -5.00 1.55
C ALA A 60 4.99 -5.32 1.97
N PHE A 61 4.15 -5.73 1.02
CA PHE A 61 2.77 -6.07 1.31
C PHE A 61 2.61 -7.36 2.13
N LEU A 62 3.52 -8.32 1.97
CA LEU A 62 3.53 -9.52 2.81
C LEU A 62 3.84 -9.17 4.27
N VAL A 63 4.85 -8.30 4.50
CA VAL A 63 5.20 -7.79 5.85
C VAL A 63 4.04 -7.03 6.46
N TRP A 64 3.21 -6.34 5.68
CA TRP A 64 1.99 -5.70 6.15
C TRP A 64 0.87 -6.72 6.43
N ASN A 65 0.57 -7.60 5.47
CA ASN A 65 -0.57 -8.52 5.59
C ASN A 65 -0.44 -9.54 6.74
N ILE A 66 0.76 -10.08 6.99
CA ILE A 66 0.96 -11.10 8.03
C ILE A 66 0.49 -10.61 9.41
N PRO A 67 1.01 -9.51 9.98
CA PRO A 67 0.66 -9.08 11.34
C PRO A 67 -0.75 -8.47 11.43
N THR A 68 -1.36 -8.08 10.31
CA THR A 68 -2.69 -7.47 10.31
C THR A 68 -3.81 -8.46 10.02
N THR A 69 -3.49 -9.66 9.50
CA THR A 69 -4.48 -10.65 9.05
C THR A 69 -4.34 -12.00 9.80
N TRP A 70 -3.35 -12.14 10.69
CA TRP A 70 -3.04 -13.39 11.41
C TRP A 70 -4.23 -13.97 12.20
N TRP A 71 -5.15 -13.15 12.68
CA TRP A 71 -6.30 -13.53 13.48
C TRP A 71 -7.25 -14.49 12.78
N ILE A 72 -7.26 -14.52 11.42
CA ILE A 72 -8.06 -15.50 10.66
C ILE A 72 -7.62 -16.93 10.95
N TRP A 73 -6.36 -17.11 11.35
CA TRP A 73 -5.83 -18.44 11.70
C TRP A 73 -6.69 -19.18 12.72
N TYR A 74 -7.27 -18.46 13.66
CA TYR A 74 -8.16 -19.05 14.67
C TYR A 74 -9.51 -19.51 14.12
N SER A 75 -9.94 -18.97 12.98
CA SER A 75 -11.15 -19.42 12.29
C SER A 75 -10.81 -20.54 11.29
N THR A 76 -9.82 -20.33 10.45
CA THR A 76 -9.38 -21.30 9.44
C THR A 76 -7.93 -21.06 9.03
N ALA A 77 -7.06 -22.03 9.29
CA ALA A 77 -5.63 -21.92 8.96
C ALA A 77 -5.38 -21.77 7.45
N MET A 78 -6.04 -22.59 6.63
CA MET A 78 -5.93 -22.52 5.18
C MET A 78 -6.51 -21.20 4.62
N GLY A 79 -7.63 -20.73 5.19
CA GLY A 79 -8.22 -19.44 4.82
C GLY A 79 -7.29 -18.27 5.14
N ALA A 80 -6.61 -18.29 6.28
CA ALA A 80 -5.61 -17.26 6.64
C ALA A 80 -4.46 -17.21 5.64
N VAL A 81 -3.86 -18.36 5.30
CA VAL A 81 -2.78 -18.44 4.31
C VAL A 81 -3.24 -17.92 2.96
N PHE A 82 -4.43 -18.38 2.50
CA PHE A 82 -5.00 -17.91 1.24
C PHE A 82 -5.24 -16.40 1.25
N ALA A 83 -5.89 -15.85 2.28
CA ALA A 83 -6.19 -14.42 2.38
C ALA A 83 -4.91 -13.57 2.36
N ILE A 84 -3.88 -13.94 3.14
CA ILE A 84 -2.60 -13.23 3.19
C ILE A 84 -1.92 -13.25 1.83
N LEU A 85 -1.79 -14.42 1.20
CA LEU A 85 -1.07 -14.53 -0.07
C LEU A 85 -1.83 -13.90 -1.24
N ALA A 86 -3.15 -14.11 -1.31
CA ALA A 86 -3.99 -13.55 -2.38
C ALA A 86 -4.04 -12.02 -2.29
N ASN A 87 -4.30 -11.45 -1.11
CA ASN A 87 -4.34 -10.00 -0.94
C ASN A 87 -2.98 -9.35 -1.22
N THR A 88 -1.88 -9.95 -0.71
CA THR A 88 -0.52 -9.51 -1.03
C THR A 88 -0.26 -9.49 -2.53
N LEU A 89 -0.69 -10.54 -3.25
CA LEU A 89 -0.53 -10.64 -4.70
C LEU A 89 -1.32 -9.55 -5.43
N LEU A 90 -2.58 -9.33 -5.06
CA LEU A 90 -3.45 -8.35 -5.70
C LEU A 90 -2.94 -6.91 -5.49
N MET A 91 -2.52 -6.55 -4.28
CA MET A 91 -1.85 -5.27 -3.99
C MET A 91 -0.57 -5.11 -4.82
N THR A 92 0.22 -6.18 -4.94
CA THR A 92 1.45 -6.19 -5.73
C THR A 92 1.18 -5.97 -7.21
N ILE A 93 0.15 -6.62 -7.76
CA ILE A 93 -0.26 -6.43 -9.16
C ILE A 93 -0.70 -4.97 -9.39
N THR A 94 -1.51 -4.42 -8.49
CA THR A 94 -1.95 -3.02 -8.55
C THR A 94 -0.75 -2.06 -8.54
N PHE A 95 0.22 -2.27 -7.67
CA PHE A 95 1.44 -1.46 -7.61
C PHE A 95 2.35 -1.68 -8.83
N LEU A 96 2.39 -2.90 -9.38
CA LEU A 96 3.13 -3.18 -10.61
C LEU A 96 2.51 -2.47 -11.82
N LEU A 97 1.18 -2.35 -11.90
CA LEU A 97 0.51 -1.57 -12.95
C LEU A 97 0.94 -0.10 -12.89
N TYR A 98 0.99 0.49 -11.70
CA TYR A 98 1.57 1.81 -11.51
C TYR A 98 3.00 1.89 -12.06
N HIS A 99 3.89 0.94 -11.70
CA HIS A 99 5.27 0.90 -12.19
C HIS A 99 5.35 0.87 -13.73
N LEU A 100 4.47 0.10 -14.39
CA LEU A 100 4.45 0.02 -15.85
C LEU A 100 4.09 1.35 -16.50
N VAL A 101 3.16 2.08 -15.90
CA VAL A 101 2.75 3.42 -16.33
C VAL A 101 3.86 4.45 -16.04
N ALA A 102 4.48 4.37 -14.85
CA ALA A 102 5.56 5.26 -14.44
C ALA A 102 6.82 5.15 -15.33
N LYS A 103 7.00 4.02 -16.02
CA LYS A 103 8.06 3.87 -17.04
C LYS A 103 7.80 4.61 -18.34
N ARG A 104 6.56 4.99 -18.62
CA ARG A 104 6.13 5.54 -19.91
C ARG A 104 5.68 6.99 -19.81
N LEU A 105 5.16 7.38 -18.67
CA LEU A 105 4.55 8.69 -18.45
C LEU A 105 5.36 9.51 -17.43
N SER A 106 5.07 10.81 -17.36
CA SER A 106 5.68 11.70 -16.38
C SER A 106 5.33 11.26 -14.95
N THR A 107 6.18 11.64 -13.98
CA THR A 107 5.97 11.31 -12.57
C THR A 107 4.62 11.80 -12.07
N LYS A 108 4.19 13.01 -12.45
CA LYS A 108 2.88 13.56 -12.02
C LYS A 108 1.71 12.69 -12.50
N VAL A 109 1.69 12.38 -13.79
CA VAL A 109 0.60 11.57 -14.39
C VAL A 109 0.59 10.16 -13.81
N SER A 110 1.74 9.55 -13.62
CA SER A 110 1.83 8.20 -13.06
C SER A 110 1.40 8.14 -11.58
N LEU A 111 1.63 9.18 -10.80
CA LEU A 111 1.16 9.24 -9.41
C LEU A 111 -0.36 9.43 -9.35
N VAL A 112 -0.96 10.23 -10.23
CA VAL A 112 -2.41 10.31 -10.37
C VAL A 112 -2.98 8.95 -10.75
N PHE A 113 -2.38 8.27 -11.72
CA PHE A 113 -2.78 6.91 -12.09
C PHE A 113 -2.70 5.93 -10.90
N LEU A 114 -1.65 6.03 -10.08
CA LEU A 114 -1.51 5.20 -8.87
C LEU A 114 -2.70 5.38 -7.93
N VAL A 115 -3.10 6.61 -7.65
CA VAL A 115 -4.26 6.89 -6.79
C VAL A 115 -5.53 6.30 -7.39
N CYS A 116 -5.78 6.55 -8.69
CA CYS A 116 -6.96 6.04 -9.37
C CYS A 116 -7.03 4.51 -9.38
N ILE A 117 -5.93 3.83 -9.73
CA ILE A 117 -5.90 2.36 -9.80
C ILE A 117 -6.00 1.73 -8.41
N TRP A 118 -5.46 2.38 -7.38
CA TRP A 118 -5.56 1.88 -6.01
C TRP A 118 -6.99 1.99 -5.48
N LEU A 119 -7.66 3.13 -5.66
CA LEU A 119 -9.07 3.31 -5.32
C LEU A 119 -9.98 2.34 -6.09
N SER A 120 -9.69 2.11 -7.37
CA SER A 120 -10.40 1.13 -8.19
C SER A 120 -10.21 -0.30 -7.66
N PHE A 121 -9.01 -0.64 -7.23
CA PHE A 121 -8.70 -1.92 -6.60
C PHE A 121 -9.46 -2.10 -5.28
N GLU A 122 -9.46 -1.11 -4.39
CA GLU A 122 -10.22 -1.16 -3.14
C GLU A 122 -11.74 -1.26 -3.42
N LYS A 123 -12.23 -0.54 -4.43
CA LYS A 123 -13.64 -0.64 -4.85
C LYS A 123 -13.98 -2.03 -5.37
N PHE A 124 -13.11 -2.61 -6.20
CA PHE A 124 -13.26 -3.99 -6.69
C PHE A 124 -13.34 -4.99 -5.54
N HIS A 125 -12.50 -4.83 -4.51
CA HIS A 125 -12.49 -5.69 -3.32
C HIS A 125 -13.80 -5.70 -2.52
N LEU A 126 -14.70 -4.75 -2.74
CA LEU A 126 -16.02 -4.73 -2.08
C LEU A 126 -17.08 -5.56 -2.81
N TRP A 127 -16.86 -5.93 -4.09
CA TRP A 127 -17.95 -6.39 -4.98
C TRP A 127 -17.70 -7.75 -5.64
N TRP A 128 -16.68 -8.47 -5.27
CA TRP A 128 -16.38 -9.78 -5.81
C TRP A 128 -16.55 -10.87 -4.75
N ASP A 129 -16.61 -12.17 -5.17
CA ASP A 129 -16.92 -13.30 -4.28
C ASP A 129 -15.88 -13.51 -3.15
N VAL A 130 -14.63 -13.08 -3.37
CA VAL A 130 -13.55 -13.12 -2.35
C VAL A 130 -13.31 -11.72 -1.80
N SER A 131 -14.39 -11.06 -1.35
CA SER A 131 -14.35 -9.70 -0.80
C SER A 131 -13.43 -9.61 0.43
N TRP A 132 -12.48 -8.67 0.43
CA TRP A 132 -11.51 -8.49 1.50
C TRP A 132 -11.22 -7.00 1.77
N PRO A 133 -12.17 -6.23 2.27
CA PRO A 133 -12.02 -4.78 2.44
C PRO A 133 -11.23 -4.37 3.69
N TRP A 134 -10.80 -5.31 4.54
CA TRP A 134 -10.20 -5.02 5.84
C TRP A 134 -8.97 -4.13 5.77
N LEU A 135 -8.14 -4.27 4.74
CA LEU A 135 -6.92 -3.50 4.53
C LEU A 135 -7.08 -2.34 3.53
N ASN A 136 -8.30 -1.88 3.23
CA ASN A 136 -8.49 -0.62 2.53
C ASN A 136 -7.87 0.51 3.36
N LEU A 137 -7.02 1.34 2.75
CA LEU A 137 -6.19 2.30 3.49
C LEU A 137 -7.00 3.24 4.38
N GLY A 138 -8.21 3.61 3.95
CA GLY A 138 -9.09 4.46 4.76
C GLY A 138 -9.60 3.80 6.05
N ASN A 139 -9.55 2.46 6.15
CA ASN A 139 -10.00 1.75 7.36
C ASN A 139 -8.99 1.84 8.52
N VAL A 140 -7.76 2.29 8.27
CA VAL A 140 -6.74 2.49 9.31
C VAL A 140 -7.19 3.45 10.40
N PHE A 141 -8.12 4.35 10.10
CA PHE A 141 -8.64 5.36 11.02
C PHE A 141 -9.81 4.87 11.89
N SER A 142 -10.16 3.59 11.86
CA SER A 142 -11.34 3.04 12.57
C SER A 142 -11.35 3.34 14.08
N GLU A 143 -10.19 3.45 14.72
CA GLU A 143 -10.06 3.84 16.12
C GLU A 143 -9.90 5.35 16.33
N GLN A 144 -9.74 6.13 15.26
CA GLN A 144 -9.52 7.58 15.30
C GLN A 144 -10.75 8.34 14.74
N ILE A 145 -11.92 8.04 15.29
CA ILE A 145 -13.21 8.54 14.78
C ILE A 145 -13.24 10.08 14.68
N THR A 146 -12.56 10.78 15.58
CA THR A 146 -12.48 12.24 15.56
C THR A 146 -11.75 12.80 14.34
N TRP A 147 -10.88 12.02 13.69
CA TRP A 147 -10.13 12.45 12.52
C TRP A 147 -10.93 12.29 11.23
N ILE A 148 -11.98 11.48 11.24
CA ILE A 148 -12.70 11.03 10.05
C ILE A 148 -14.19 11.42 10.05
N GLN A 149 -14.60 12.44 10.79
CA GLN A 149 -15.99 12.89 10.82
C GLN A 149 -16.55 13.24 9.42
N TRP A 150 -15.68 13.63 8.51
CA TRP A 150 -16.00 13.92 7.11
C TRP A 150 -16.23 12.65 6.24
N TYR A 151 -16.05 11.44 6.79
CA TYR A 151 -16.38 10.18 6.07
C TYR A 151 -17.86 10.06 5.75
N GLU A 152 -18.74 10.79 6.43
CA GLU A 152 -20.16 10.84 6.07
C GLU A 152 -20.39 11.31 4.63
N TYR A 153 -19.48 12.14 4.07
CA TYR A 153 -19.55 12.64 2.70
C TYR A 153 -18.78 11.77 1.69
N THR A 154 -17.70 11.18 2.09
CA THR A 154 -16.75 10.52 1.15
C THR A 154 -16.60 9.03 1.36
N GLY A 155 -17.08 8.51 2.49
CA GLY A 155 -16.78 7.15 2.94
C GLY A 155 -15.29 6.92 3.19
N ALA A 156 -14.91 5.68 3.41
CA ALA A 156 -13.52 5.26 3.63
C ALA A 156 -12.60 5.53 2.43
N PHE A 157 -13.14 5.65 1.21
CA PHE A 157 -12.35 5.98 0.02
C PHE A 157 -11.72 7.38 0.09
N GLY A 158 -12.39 8.33 0.75
CA GLY A 158 -11.79 9.63 1.04
C GLY A 158 -10.55 9.51 1.93
N GLY A 159 -10.59 8.62 2.93
CA GLY A 159 -9.43 8.31 3.77
C GLY A 159 -8.28 7.71 2.98
N THR A 160 -8.57 6.76 2.09
CA THR A 160 -7.57 6.21 1.16
C THR A 160 -6.94 7.30 0.30
N LEU A 161 -7.77 8.19 -0.26
CA LEU A 161 -7.28 9.35 -1.03
C LEU A 161 -6.37 10.24 -0.17
N TRP A 162 -6.78 10.56 1.05
CA TRP A 162 -5.99 11.37 1.98
C TRP A 162 -4.63 10.74 2.28
N VAL A 163 -4.58 9.44 2.59
CA VAL A 163 -3.34 8.70 2.80
C VAL A 163 -2.42 8.81 1.60
N TRP A 164 -2.93 8.55 0.39
CA TRP A 164 -2.12 8.65 -0.83
C TRP A 164 -1.61 10.07 -1.08
N LEU A 165 -2.45 11.10 -0.93
CA LEU A 165 -2.04 12.48 -1.16
C LEU A 165 -0.89 12.89 -0.24
N VAL A 166 -0.97 12.59 1.06
CA VAL A 166 0.09 12.92 2.01
C VAL A 166 1.39 12.18 1.67
N ASN A 167 1.32 10.86 1.44
CA ASN A 167 2.50 10.08 1.07
C ASN A 167 3.15 10.56 -0.25
N ILE A 168 2.34 10.95 -1.24
CA ILE A 168 2.83 11.47 -2.52
C ILE A 168 3.52 12.82 -2.34
N VAL A 169 2.95 13.74 -1.57
CA VAL A 169 3.57 15.03 -1.27
C VAL A 169 4.93 14.85 -0.60
N LEU A 170 5.00 13.98 0.41
CA LEU A 170 6.25 13.66 1.09
C LEU A 170 7.26 12.99 0.15
N PHE A 171 6.79 12.03 -0.67
CA PHE A 171 7.65 11.38 -1.66
C PHE A 171 8.24 12.39 -2.65
N ILE A 172 7.43 13.32 -3.18
CA ILE A 172 7.91 14.36 -4.10
C ILE A 172 8.96 15.24 -3.42
N GLY A 173 8.76 15.60 -2.16
CA GLY A 173 9.70 16.41 -1.39
C GLY A 173 11.06 15.74 -1.15
N VAL A 174 11.10 14.39 -1.05
CA VAL A 174 12.34 13.68 -0.72
C VAL A 174 13.00 12.93 -1.87
N LYS A 175 12.29 12.69 -2.99
CA LYS A 175 12.81 11.89 -4.11
C LYS A 175 14.06 12.47 -4.76
N ASP A 176 14.20 13.78 -4.75
CA ASP A 176 15.30 14.49 -5.42
C ASP A 176 16.60 14.45 -4.61
N TYR A 177 16.55 13.98 -3.34
CA TYR A 177 17.72 13.74 -2.48
C TYR A 177 18.28 12.31 -2.59
N LEU A 178 17.77 11.48 -3.50
CA LEU A 178 18.16 10.08 -3.70
C LEU A 178 18.98 9.87 -4.96
#